data_398f66260b984f8efafdbba6b05f55e8
#
_entry.id   398f66260b984f8efafdbba6b05f55e8
#
_cell.length_a   1.000
_cell.length_b   1.000
_cell.length_c   1.000
_cell.angle_alpha   90.00
_cell.angle_beta   90.00
_cell.angle_gamma   90.00
#
_symmetry.space_group_name_H-M   'P 1'
#
loop_
_entity.id
_entity.type
_entity.pdbx_description
1 polymer ?
#
loop_
_entity_poly.entity_id
_entity_poly.type
_entity_poly.pdbx_seq_one_letter_code
_entity_poly.pdbx_strand_id
1 'polypeptide(L)'
;MDRKGTMVELQRGRTPNGNKEILRTLTVGLDKVSSFIRKEYFASYIKEGGSKIKFLMGKKGAGKTHLLALMAMEAEEEGFLSISLDAQSILLSDMTNLYMALYRALDFEDIVSRISESIMTSLGYDYDRKVGKSALAW
;
A
#
# COMPACT_ATOMS: atom_id res chain seq x y z
N MET A 1 8.16 -16.85 -9.72
CA MET A 1 8.94 -15.64 -9.38
C MET A 1 9.60 -15.12 -10.66
N ASP A 2 9.12 -14.02 -11.20
CA ASP A 2 9.66 -13.48 -12.46
C ASP A 2 10.92 -12.62 -12.22
N ARG A 3 12.06 -13.30 -12.10
CA ARG A 3 13.38 -12.66 -11.95
C ARG A 3 13.77 -11.79 -13.16
N LYS A 4 13.31 -12.16 -14.36
CA LYS A 4 13.64 -11.41 -15.60
C LYS A 4 12.91 -10.07 -15.63
N GLY A 5 11.63 -10.03 -15.29
CA GLY A 5 10.86 -8.79 -15.20
C GLY A 5 11.43 -7.82 -14.18
N THR A 6 11.81 -8.32 -13.01
CA THR A 6 12.45 -7.51 -11.96
C THR A 6 13.78 -6.90 -12.39
N MET A 7 14.65 -7.67 -13.07
CA MET A 7 15.92 -7.15 -13.56
C MET A 7 15.75 -6.06 -14.62
N VAL A 8 14.77 -6.19 -15.51
CA VAL A 8 14.43 -5.17 -16.51
C VAL A 8 13.96 -3.88 -15.86
N GLU A 9 13.11 -3.94 -14.83
CA GLU A 9 12.65 -2.75 -14.11
C GLU A 9 13.82 -2.05 -13.39
N LEU A 10 14.70 -2.79 -12.74
CA LEU A 10 15.91 -2.24 -12.11
C LEU A 10 16.84 -1.57 -13.12
N GLN A 11 17.06 -2.18 -14.29
CA GLN A 11 17.88 -1.59 -15.36
C GLN A 11 17.27 -0.27 -15.88
N ARG A 12 15.93 -0.15 -15.83
CA ARG A 12 15.22 1.09 -16.19
C ARG A 12 15.19 2.12 -15.05
N GLY A 13 15.80 1.83 -13.90
CA GLY A 13 15.79 2.69 -12.73
C GLY A 13 14.41 2.80 -12.06
N ARG A 14 13.56 1.81 -12.27
CA ARG A 14 12.24 1.72 -11.66
C ARG A 14 12.27 0.84 -10.42
N THR A 15 11.48 1.21 -9.42
CA THR A 15 11.26 0.35 -8.25
C THR A 15 10.44 -0.86 -8.67
N PRO A 16 10.90 -2.10 -8.40
CA PRO A 16 10.11 -3.30 -8.69
C PRO A 16 8.81 -3.30 -7.89
N ASN A 17 7.69 -3.25 -8.57
CA ASN A 17 6.38 -3.35 -7.93
C ASN A 17 6.01 -4.83 -7.70
N GLY A 18 5.44 -5.12 -6.54
CA GLY A 18 4.83 -6.42 -6.24
C GLY A 18 5.74 -7.49 -5.66
N ASN A 19 7.04 -7.26 -5.51
CA ASN A 19 7.92 -8.23 -4.84
C ASN A 19 8.50 -7.64 -3.54
N LYS A 20 7.86 -7.98 -2.41
CA LYS A 20 8.22 -7.50 -1.07
C LYS A 20 9.64 -7.87 -0.65
N GLU A 21 10.10 -9.07 -1.02
CA GLU A 21 11.44 -9.56 -0.70
C GLU A 21 12.52 -8.75 -1.44
N ILE A 22 12.31 -8.48 -2.72
CA ILE A 22 13.23 -7.68 -3.53
C ILE A 22 13.25 -6.25 -3.03
N LEU A 23 12.10 -5.67 -2.72
CA LEU A 23 12.01 -4.32 -2.18
C LEU A 23 12.83 -4.18 -0.89
N ARG A 24 12.70 -5.13 0.04
CA ARG A 24 13.49 -5.17 1.28
C ARG A 24 14.98 -5.34 1.01
N THR A 25 15.36 -6.26 0.14
CA THR A 25 16.77 -6.52 -0.19
C THR A 25 17.46 -5.30 -0.80
N LEU A 26 16.74 -4.51 -1.60
CA LEU A 26 17.24 -3.28 -2.21
C LEU A 26 17.22 -2.08 -1.26
N THR A 27 16.58 -2.20 -0.11
CA THR A 27 16.49 -1.12 0.88
C THR A 27 17.76 -1.12 1.73
N VAL A 28 18.68 -0.23 1.43
CA VAL A 28 19.93 -0.05 2.18
C VAL A 28 19.89 1.29 2.91
N GLY A 29 20.18 1.27 4.22
CA GLY A 29 20.31 2.49 5.03
C GLY A 29 18.98 3.17 5.41
N LEU A 30 17.84 2.58 5.09
CA LEU A 30 16.52 3.12 5.47
C LEU A 30 15.91 2.42 6.69
N ASP A 31 16.61 1.49 7.33
CA ASP A 31 16.09 0.69 8.45
C ASP A 31 15.57 1.55 9.62
N LYS A 32 16.29 2.63 9.95
CA LYS A 32 15.88 3.56 11.00
C LYS A 32 14.60 4.32 10.62
N VAL A 33 14.47 4.73 9.35
CA VAL A 33 13.31 5.46 8.86
C VAL A 33 12.10 4.52 8.80
N SER A 34 12.28 3.33 8.27
CA SER A 34 11.26 2.29 8.20
C SER A 34 10.77 1.91 9.61
N SER A 35 11.67 1.58 10.52
CA SER A 35 11.31 1.22 11.91
C SER A 35 10.62 2.36 12.66
N PHE A 36 11.01 3.60 12.43
CA PHE A 36 10.36 4.78 13.00
C PHE A 36 8.94 4.94 12.47
N ILE A 37 8.76 4.87 11.14
CA ILE A 37 7.44 4.99 10.49
C ILE A 37 6.51 3.87 11.00
N ARG A 38 7.00 2.64 11.04
CA ARG A 38 6.21 1.51 11.50
C ARG A 38 5.77 1.66 12.95
N LYS A 39 6.68 1.96 13.86
CA LYS A 39 6.39 2.03 15.29
C LYS A 39 5.58 3.27 15.67
N GLU A 40 6.03 4.44 15.22
CA GLU A 40 5.47 5.72 15.68
C GLU A 40 4.24 6.15 14.88
N TYR A 41 4.16 5.75 13.59
CA TYR A 41 3.04 6.13 12.74
C TYR A 41 2.00 5.02 12.64
N PHE A 42 2.36 3.86 12.14
CA PHE A 42 1.38 2.82 11.87
C PHE A 42 0.89 2.16 13.15
N ALA A 43 1.80 1.71 14.00
CA ALA A 43 1.43 0.93 15.19
C ALA A 43 0.82 1.78 16.33
N SER A 44 1.05 3.10 16.34
CA SER A 44 0.56 4.00 17.38
C SER A 44 -0.37 5.05 16.79
N TYR A 45 0.19 6.11 16.23
CA TYR A 45 -0.53 7.34 15.90
C TYR A 45 -1.75 7.13 14.97
N ILE A 46 -1.62 6.34 13.91
CA ILE A 46 -2.72 6.11 12.95
C ILE A 46 -3.76 5.15 13.53
N LYS A 47 -3.34 4.11 14.25
CA LYS A 47 -4.27 3.19 14.93
C LYS A 47 -5.14 3.88 15.97
N GLU A 48 -4.65 4.96 16.58
CA GLU A 48 -5.39 5.79 17.52
C GLU A 48 -6.31 6.82 16.84
N GLY A 49 -6.46 6.76 15.53
CA GLY A 49 -7.30 7.66 14.74
C GLY A 49 -6.61 8.95 14.31
N GLY A 50 -5.30 9.05 14.50
CA GLY A 50 -4.52 10.20 14.05
C GLY A 50 -4.44 10.30 12.53
N SER A 51 -4.40 11.55 12.01
CA SER A 51 -4.17 11.82 10.59
C SER A 51 -3.05 12.83 10.40
N LYS A 52 -2.20 12.63 9.40
CA LYS A 52 -1.07 13.52 9.15
C LYS A 52 -0.66 13.54 7.69
N ILE A 53 -0.31 14.72 7.20
CA ILE A 53 0.29 14.90 5.88
C ILE A 53 1.81 14.96 6.03
N LYS A 54 2.53 14.24 5.19
CA LYS A 54 3.98 14.26 5.12
C LYS A 54 4.45 14.53 3.70
N PHE A 55 5.46 15.38 3.58
CA PHE A 55 6.11 15.69 2.30
C PHE A 55 7.47 15.02 2.26
N LEU A 56 7.70 14.20 1.24
CA LEU A 56 8.99 13.59 0.96
C LEU A 56 9.70 14.38 -0.13
N MET A 57 10.71 15.14 0.24
CA MET A 57 11.49 15.99 -0.66
C MET A 57 12.88 15.41 -0.92
N GLY A 58 13.41 15.65 -2.11
CA GLY A 58 14.76 15.21 -2.49
C GLY A 58 15.01 15.31 -3.99
N LYS A 59 16.27 15.25 -4.39
CA LYS A 59 16.69 15.29 -5.79
C LYS A 59 16.13 14.08 -6.57
N LYS A 60 16.09 14.19 -7.91
CA LYS A 60 15.79 13.05 -8.78
C LYS A 60 16.79 11.92 -8.49
N GLY A 61 16.32 10.69 -8.39
CA GLY A 61 17.17 9.53 -8.06
C GLY A 61 17.43 9.28 -6.57
N ALA A 62 16.97 10.15 -5.65
CA ALA A 62 17.17 10.00 -4.20
C ALA A 62 16.35 8.88 -3.53
N GLY A 63 15.70 8.00 -4.29
CA GLY A 63 14.97 6.86 -3.75
C GLY A 63 13.57 7.17 -3.20
N LYS A 64 12.98 8.35 -3.50
CA LYS A 64 11.64 8.73 -3.01
C LYS A 64 10.57 7.70 -3.34
N THR A 65 10.50 7.26 -4.58
CA THR A 65 9.53 6.26 -5.04
C THR A 65 9.75 4.91 -4.34
N HIS A 66 11.02 4.54 -4.13
CA HIS A 66 11.37 3.32 -3.38
C HIS A 66 10.90 3.40 -1.92
N LEU A 67 11.14 4.53 -1.26
CA LEU A 67 10.68 4.74 0.12
C LEU A 67 9.15 4.70 0.21
N LEU A 68 8.43 5.32 -0.74
CA LEU A 68 6.96 5.27 -0.77
C LEU A 68 6.45 3.84 -0.96
N ALA A 69 7.08 3.05 -1.84
CA ALA A 69 6.73 1.64 -2.03
C ALA A 69 6.99 0.81 -0.77
N LEU A 70 8.11 1.06 -0.08
CA LEU A 70 8.42 0.43 1.21
C LEU A 70 7.38 0.77 2.27
N MET A 71 7.00 2.05 2.39
CA MET A 71 5.99 2.51 3.33
C MET A 71 4.62 1.88 3.04
N ALA A 72 4.23 1.79 1.77
CA ALA A 72 2.99 1.13 1.36
C ALA A 72 2.97 -0.35 1.78
N MET A 73 4.06 -1.06 1.53
CA MET A 73 4.22 -2.45 1.93
C MET A 73 4.12 -2.63 3.44
N GLU A 74 4.78 -1.78 4.23
CA GLU A 74 4.75 -1.86 5.69
C GLU A 74 3.38 -1.50 6.27
N ALA A 75 2.68 -0.53 5.66
CA ALA A 75 1.32 -0.19 6.02
C ALA A 75 0.36 -1.39 5.81
N GLU A 76 0.49 -2.09 4.68
CA GLU A 76 -0.28 -3.30 4.42
C GLU A 76 0.00 -4.42 5.43
N GLU A 77 1.26 -4.60 5.84
CA GLU A 77 1.65 -5.58 6.86
C GLU A 77 1.06 -5.26 8.24
N GLU A 78 0.86 -3.98 8.54
CA GLU A 78 0.18 -3.53 9.76
C GLU A 78 -1.37 -3.53 9.62
N GLY A 79 -1.89 -4.01 8.49
CA GLY A 79 -3.34 -4.15 8.25
C GLY A 79 -4.01 -2.90 7.70
N PHE A 80 -3.25 -1.90 7.27
CA PHE A 80 -3.79 -0.71 6.62
C PHE A 80 -4.03 -0.94 5.13
N LEU A 81 -4.97 -0.19 4.57
CA LEU A 81 -5.15 -0.07 3.14
C LEU A 81 -4.18 0.99 2.59
N SER A 82 -3.35 0.61 1.62
CA SER A 82 -2.42 1.51 0.95
C SER A 82 -2.90 1.84 -0.45
N ILE A 83 -2.97 3.14 -0.78
CA ILE A 83 -3.32 3.62 -2.11
C ILE A 83 -2.19 4.50 -2.62
N SER A 84 -1.63 4.14 -3.78
CA SER A 84 -0.63 4.94 -4.48
C SER A 84 -1.24 5.60 -5.71
N LEU A 85 -1.15 6.93 -5.78
CA LEU A 85 -1.66 7.72 -6.89
C LEU A 85 -0.52 8.48 -7.56
N ASP A 86 -0.51 8.51 -8.89
CA ASP A 86 0.41 9.33 -9.66
C ASP A 86 -0.20 10.71 -9.91
N ALA A 87 0.41 11.73 -9.33
CA ALA A 87 -0.03 13.11 -9.47
C ALA A 87 0.06 13.66 -10.91
N GLN A 88 0.83 13.00 -11.80
CA GLN A 88 0.88 13.39 -13.22
C GLN A 88 -0.38 12.94 -13.98
N SER A 89 -1.05 11.90 -13.50
CA SER A 89 -2.26 11.36 -14.10
C SER A 89 -3.56 11.97 -13.54
N ILE A 90 -3.46 12.83 -12.51
CA ILE A 90 -4.61 13.37 -11.78
C ILE A 90 -4.53 14.89 -11.80
N LEU A 91 -5.63 15.55 -12.22
CA LEU A 91 -5.75 17.00 -12.10
C LEU A 91 -6.01 17.38 -10.63
N LEU A 92 -4.93 17.64 -9.87
CA LEU A 92 -4.99 17.92 -8.43
C LEU A 92 -5.64 19.28 -8.08
N SER A 93 -5.86 20.16 -9.07
CA SER A 93 -6.60 21.41 -8.89
C SER A 93 -8.09 21.22 -8.65
N ASP A 94 -8.62 20.02 -8.92
CA ASP A 94 -10.01 19.67 -8.71
C ASP A 94 -10.10 18.50 -7.73
N MET A 95 -10.68 18.75 -6.56
CA MET A 95 -10.86 17.73 -5.51
C MET A 95 -11.76 16.60 -5.95
N THR A 96 -12.68 16.82 -6.90
CA THR A 96 -13.53 15.78 -7.47
C THR A 96 -12.70 14.73 -8.20
N ASN A 97 -11.70 15.17 -8.98
CA ASN A 97 -10.79 14.27 -9.68
C ASN A 97 -9.94 13.44 -8.71
N LEU A 98 -9.46 14.05 -7.63
CA LEU A 98 -8.72 13.33 -6.59
C LEU A 98 -9.62 12.28 -5.91
N TYR A 99 -10.85 12.68 -5.55
CA TYR A 99 -11.81 11.76 -4.94
C TYR A 99 -12.13 10.58 -5.86
N MET A 100 -12.40 10.84 -7.14
CA MET A 100 -12.67 9.79 -8.12
C MET A 100 -11.47 8.88 -8.37
N ALA A 101 -10.26 9.42 -8.33
CA ALA A 101 -9.04 8.61 -8.44
C ALA A 101 -8.84 7.69 -7.22
N LEU A 102 -9.09 8.20 -6.01
CA LEU A 102 -9.09 7.41 -4.78
C LEU A 102 -10.17 6.30 -4.85
N TYR A 103 -11.40 6.66 -5.22
CA TYR A 103 -12.50 5.72 -5.34
C TYR A 103 -12.20 4.58 -6.32
N ARG A 104 -11.63 4.89 -7.49
CA ARG A 104 -11.26 3.89 -8.50
C ARG A 104 -10.07 3.00 -8.09
N ALA A 105 -9.21 3.52 -7.21
CA ALA A 105 -8.07 2.77 -6.69
C ALA A 105 -8.45 1.81 -5.54
N LEU A 106 -9.67 1.93 -4.99
CA LEU A 106 -10.19 1.04 -3.96
C LEU A 106 -10.71 -0.25 -4.58
N ASP A 107 -10.21 -1.39 -4.13
CA ASP A 107 -10.81 -2.69 -4.37
C ASP A 107 -11.90 -2.94 -3.32
N PHE A 108 -13.13 -2.55 -3.65
CA PHE A 108 -14.28 -2.70 -2.74
C PHE A 108 -14.60 -4.17 -2.45
N GLU A 109 -14.36 -5.08 -3.39
CA GLU A 109 -14.59 -6.51 -3.18
C GLU A 109 -13.62 -7.07 -2.13
N ASP A 110 -12.34 -6.68 -2.21
CA ASP A 110 -11.35 -7.09 -1.21
C ASP A 110 -11.66 -6.49 0.17
N ILE A 111 -12.08 -5.22 0.23
CA ILE A 111 -12.47 -4.55 1.48
C ILE A 111 -13.65 -5.27 2.14
N VAL A 112 -14.72 -5.51 1.39
CA VAL A 112 -15.91 -6.21 1.90
C VAL A 112 -15.57 -7.63 2.34
N SER A 113 -14.74 -8.33 1.56
CA SER A 113 -14.28 -9.68 1.89
C SER A 113 -13.49 -9.72 3.20
N ARG A 114 -12.58 -8.76 3.44
CA ARG A 114 -11.83 -8.64 4.71
C ARG A 114 -12.72 -8.33 5.90
N ILE A 115 -13.70 -7.44 5.73
CA ILE A 115 -14.67 -7.11 6.78
C ILE A 115 -15.49 -8.35 7.11
N SER A 116 -16.00 -9.05 6.10
CA SER A 116 -16.80 -10.27 6.27
C SER A 116 -15.99 -11.36 6.98
N GLU A 117 -14.74 -11.59 6.59
CA GLU A 117 -13.82 -12.52 7.25
C GLU A 117 -13.63 -12.15 8.73
N SER A 118 -13.38 -10.89 9.03
CA SER A 118 -13.20 -10.41 10.40
C SER A 118 -14.45 -10.65 11.27
N ILE A 119 -15.63 -10.34 10.74
CA ILE A 119 -16.91 -10.55 11.44
C ILE A 119 -17.16 -12.05 11.66
N MET A 120 -17.04 -12.87 10.62
CA MET A 120 -17.29 -14.31 10.69
C MET A 120 -16.33 -14.98 11.67
N THR A 121 -15.05 -14.64 11.63
CA THR A 121 -14.04 -15.15 12.58
C THR A 121 -14.38 -14.73 14.01
N SER A 122 -14.82 -13.49 14.23
CA SER A 122 -15.21 -13.02 15.57
C SER A 122 -16.44 -13.76 16.13
N LEU A 123 -17.30 -14.27 15.26
CA LEU A 123 -18.48 -15.07 15.59
C LEU A 123 -18.17 -16.59 15.71
N GLY A 124 -16.90 -17.00 15.48
CA GLY A 124 -16.48 -18.39 15.55
C GLY A 124 -16.77 -19.21 14.29
N TYR A 125 -17.10 -18.55 13.17
CA TYR A 125 -17.31 -19.21 11.88
C TYR A 125 -16.04 -19.17 11.04
N ASP A 126 -15.82 -20.24 10.26
CA ASP A 126 -14.78 -20.29 9.25
C ASP A 126 -15.28 -19.56 7.96
N TYR A 127 -14.47 -18.68 7.40
CA TYR A 127 -14.84 -17.88 6.23
C TYR A 127 -13.96 -18.21 5.03
N ASP A 128 -14.58 -18.74 3.97
CA ASP A 128 -13.88 -18.96 2.70
C ASP A 128 -14.04 -17.74 1.78
N ARG A 129 -12.95 -17.00 1.59
CA ARG A 129 -12.89 -15.81 0.71
C ARG A 129 -13.31 -16.10 -0.74
N LYS A 130 -13.09 -17.32 -1.24
CA LYS A 130 -13.46 -17.68 -2.62
C LYS A 130 -14.97 -17.74 -2.79
N VAL A 131 -15.65 -18.29 -1.81
CA VAL A 131 -17.11 -18.37 -1.78
C VAL A 131 -17.73 -16.99 -1.56
N GLY A 132 -17.16 -16.18 -0.65
CA GLY A 132 -17.62 -14.81 -0.38
C GLY A 132 -17.52 -13.89 -1.61
N LYS A 133 -16.45 -13.96 -2.38
CA LYS A 133 -16.31 -13.17 -3.62
C LYS A 133 -17.33 -13.58 -4.69
N SER A 134 -17.66 -14.86 -4.81
CA SER A 134 -18.67 -15.31 -5.79
C SER A 134 -20.10 -14.89 -5.42
N ALA A 135 -20.39 -14.68 -4.14
CA ALA A 135 -21.68 -14.23 -3.66
C ALA A 135 -21.90 -12.71 -3.84
N LEU A 136 -20.84 -11.93 -4.02
CA LEU A 136 -20.88 -10.48 -4.24
C LEU A 136 -20.93 -10.10 -5.74
N ALA A 137 -20.74 -11.06 -6.64
CA ALA A 137 -20.84 -10.84 -8.08
C ALA A 137 -22.31 -10.86 -8.51
N TRP A 138 -22.98 -9.71 -8.44
CA TRP A 138 -24.34 -9.45 -8.96
C TRP A 138 -24.26 -8.57 -10.18
#